data_838cd97747144b68f6d98bf562d80b8b
#
_entry.id   838cd97747144b68f6d98bf562d80b8b
#
_cell.length_a   1.000
_cell.length_b   1.000
_cell.length_c   1.000
_cell.angle_alpha   90.00
_cell.angle_beta   90.00
_cell.angle_gamma   90.00
#
_symmetry.space_group_name_H-M   'P 1'
#
loop_
_entity.id
_entity.type
_entity.pdbx_description
1 polymer ?
#
loop_
_entity_poly.entity_id
_entity_poly.type
_entity_poly.pdbx_seq_one_letter_code
_entity_poly.pdbx_strand_id
1 'polypeptide(L)'
;MATWDDVLTYVRRNYTIQEEIRNDDGAVMGLRMVFSLSDLRSQLVFLWHNKLGDGTESWVQITSPFAKAAEVNLSEVLDVVGGYVCGGVAKYDELLILQHAAPLLNLDINELERPLQLVLSTADNLERRFAGGDAF
;
A
#
# COMPACT_ATOMS: atom_id res chain seq x y z
N MET A 1 5.88 -8.09 -16.75
CA MET A 1 4.63 -7.56 -16.16
C MET A 1 4.51 -6.10 -16.54
N ALA A 2 3.57 -5.76 -17.38
CA ALA A 2 3.52 -4.43 -17.98
C ALA A 2 2.12 -3.78 -17.90
N THR A 3 1.12 -4.50 -17.42
CA THR A 3 -0.25 -4.00 -17.35
C THR A 3 -0.85 -4.23 -15.98
N TRP A 4 -1.92 -3.48 -15.70
CA TRP A 4 -2.69 -3.70 -14.47
C TRP A 4 -3.31 -5.11 -14.42
N ASP A 5 -3.73 -5.64 -15.58
CA ASP A 5 -4.26 -7.00 -15.64
C ASP A 5 -3.20 -8.04 -15.26
N ASP A 6 -1.94 -7.80 -15.63
CA ASP A 6 -0.83 -8.67 -15.20
C ASP A 6 -0.65 -8.65 -13.69
N VAL A 7 -0.77 -7.46 -13.08
CA VAL A 7 -0.72 -7.31 -11.62
C VAL A 7 -1.88 -8.06 -10.96
N LEU A 8 -3.10 -7.90 -11.48
CA LEU A 8 -4.27 -8.61 -10.95
C LEU A 8 -4.08 -10.12 -11.01
N THR A 9 -3.59 -10.63 -12.14
CA THR A 9 -3.36 -12.07 -12.31
C THR A 9 -2.33 -12.58 -11.31
N TYR A 10 -1.23 -11.85 -11.15
CA TYR A 10 -0.18 -12.24 -10.20
C TYR A 10 -0.67 -12.23 -8.76
N VAL A 11 -1.35 -11.17 -8.35
CA VAL A 11 -1.83 -11.03 -6.97
C VAL A 11 -2.91 -12.07 -6.65
N ARG A 12 -3.85 -12.30 -7.56
CA ARG A 12 -4.88 -13.32 -7.38
C ARG A 12 -4.30 -14.72 -7.21
N ARG A 13 -3.17 -14.99 -7.83
CA ARG A 13 -2.48 -16.28 -7.74
C ARG A 13 -1.72 -16.48 -6.45
N ASN A 14 -1.14 -15.40 -5.92
CA ASN A 14 -0.14 -15.49 -4.86
C ASN A 14 -0.61 -14.98 -3.50
N TYR A 15 -1.73 -14.25 -3.46
CA TYR A 15 -2.23 -13.61 -2.24
C TYR A 15 -3.72 -13.80 -2.08
N THR A 16 -4.18 -13.71 -0.82
CA THR A 16 -5.62 -13.66 -0.52
C THR A 16 -6.11 -12.23 -0.63
N ILE A 17 -7.06 -12.00 -1.53
CA ILE A 17 -7.67 -10.70 -1.73
C ILE A 17 -8.95 -10.66 -0.92
N GLN A 18 -9.09 -9.67 -0.02
CA GLN A 18 -10.29 -9.49 0.78
C GLN A 18 -11.42 -8.87 -0.05
N GLU A 19 -11.06 -7.89 -0.90
CA GLU A 19 -12.03 -7.18 -1.73
C GLU A 19 -11.37 -6.68 -3.00
N GLU A 20 -12.05 -6.85 -4.14
CA GLU A 20 -11.69 -6.18 -5.39
C GLU A 20 -12.54 -4.92 -5.50
N ILE A 21 -11.89 -3.76 -5.52
CA ILE A 21 -12.55 -2.47 -5.55
C ILE A 21 -12.77 -2.06 -7.00
N ARG A 22 -14.03 -1.82 -7.35
CA ARG A 22 -14.42 -1.52 -8.73
C ARG A 22 -14.84 -0.07 -8.88
N ASN A 23 -14.58 0.50 -10.06
CA ASN A 23 -15.10 1.81 -10.41
C ASN A 23 -16.56 1.68 -10.93
N ASP A 24 -17.15 2.81 -11.32
CA ASP A 24 -18.54 2.84 -11.79
C ASP A 24 -18.77 2.01 -13.06
N ASP A 25 -17.73 1.81 -13.86
CA ASP A 25 -17.78 1.00 -15.07
C ASP A 25 -17.60 -0.50 -14.79
N GLY A 26 -17.40 -0.88 -13.53
CA GLY A 26 -17.21 -2.27 -13.14
C GLY A 26 -15.77 -2.77 -13.26
N ALA A 27 -14.85 -1.93 -13.70
CA ALA A 27 -13.44 -2.32 -13.78
C ALA A 27 -12.78 -2.31 -12.40
N VAL A 28 -11.92 -3.30 -12.15
CA VAL A 28 -11.17 -3.37 -10.89
C VAL A 28 -10.11 -2.27 -10.90
N MET A 29 -10.21 -1.34 -9.95
CA MET A 29 -9.26 -0.24 -9.80
C MET A 29 -8.36 -0.39 -8.58
N GLY A 30 -8.69 -1.29 -7.69
CA GLY A 30 -7.94 -1.50 -6.48
C GLY A 30 -8.19 -2.86 -5.86
N LEU A 31 -7.26 -3.27 -5.01
CA LEU A 31 -7.33 -4.51 -4.26
C LEU A 31 -7.10 -4.22 -2.79
N ARG A 32 -7.96 -4.77 -1.94
CA ARG A 32 -7.80 -4.71 -0.50
C ARG A 32 -7.34 -6.07 -0.01
N MET A 33 -6.21 -6.09 0.71
CA MET A 33 -5.63 -7.31 1.24
C MET A 33 -5.40 -7.15 2.73
N VAL A 34 -5.58 -8.26 3.47
CA VAL A 34 -5.23 -8.33 4.89
C VAL A 34 -4.15 -9.38 5.03
N PHE A 35 -3.01 -8.97 5.58
CA PHE A 35 -1.90 -9.87 5.83
C PHE A 35 -1.87 -10.26 7.30
N SER A 36 -1.78 -11.56 7.55
CA SER A 36 -1.53 -12.08 8.89
C SER A 36 -0.04 -11.99 9.18
N LEU A 37 0.30 -11.38 10.29
CA LEU A 37 1.68 -11.20 10.74
C LEU A 37 1.94 -12.09 11.96
N SER A 38 3.19 -12.15 12.39
CA SER A 38 3.54 -12.83 13.63
C SER A 38 2.85 -12.14 14.81
N ASP A 39 2.71 -12.83 15.93
CA ASP A 39 2.09 -12.31 17.16
C ASP A 39 0.61 -11.97 17.03
N LEU A 40 -0.11 -12.66 16.14
CA LEU A 40 -1.55 -12.48 15.90
C LEU A 40 -1.92 -11.08 15.40
N ARG A 41 -0.96 -10.36 14.84
CA ARG A 41 -1.21 -9.06 14.24
C ARG A 41 -1.64 -9.21 12.80
N SER A 42 -2.36 -8.23 12.30
CA SER A 42 -2.71 -8.14 10.89
C SER A 42 -2.41 -6.73 10.37
N GLN A 43 -2.32 -6.60 9.06
CA GLN A 43 -2.06 -5.32 8.42
C GLN A 43 -2.83 -5.23 7.11
N LEU A 44 -3.52 -4.12 6.90
CA LEU A 44 -4.18 -3.81 5.64
C LEU A 44 -3.19 -3.27 4.64
N VAL A 45 -3.26 -3.79 3.42
CA VAL A 45 -2.50 -3.25 2.30
C VAL A 45 -3.43 -3.12 1.11
N PHE A 46 -3.33 -1.98 0.43
CA PHE A 46 -4.10 -1.73 -0.79
C PHE A 46 -3.16 -1.63 -1.98
N LEU A 47 -3.57 -2.19 -3.10
CA LEU A 47 -2.95 -1.92 -4.39
C LEU A 47 -3.94 -1.14 -5.24
N TRP A 48 -3.46 -0.07 -5.86
CA TRP A 48 -4.29 0.80 -6.69
C TRP A 48 -3.71 0.94 -8.07
N HIS A 49 -4.58 0.93 -9.06
CA HIS A 49 -4.22 1.30 -10.42
C HIS A 49 -4.42 2.81 -10.60
N ASN A 50 -3.35 3.52 -10.83
CA ASN A 50 -3.39 4.96 -11.07
C ASN A 50 -2.89 5.27 -12.48
N LYS A 51 -3.46 6.30 -13.08
CA LYS A 51 -3.07 6.78 -14.40
C LYS A 51 -2.61 8.22 -14.31
N LEU A 52 -1.53 8.53 -15.01
CA LEU A 52 -0.97 9.88 -15.09
C LEU A 52 -1.20 10.48 -16.46
N GLY A 53 -1.07 11.81 -16.54
CA GLY A 53 -1.22 12.57 -17.75
C GLY A 53 -2.64 12.48 -18.30
N ASP A 54 -2.77 12.13 -19.54
CA ASP A 54 -4.04 11.95 -20.24
C ASP A 54 -4.58 10.53 -20.12
N GLY A 55 -4.10 9.75 -19.19
CA GLY A 55 -4.49 8.37 -18.99
C GLY A 55 -3.63 7.36 -19.76
N THR A 56 -2.54 7.80 -20.35
CA THR A 56 -1.67 6.92 -21.16
C THR A 56 -0.62 6.21 -20.33
N GLU A 57 -0.31 6.70 -19.13
CA GLU A 57 0.73 6.13 -18.28
C GLU A 57 0.11 5.50 -17.04
N SER A 58 0.28 4.19 -16.91
CA SER A 58 -0.28 3.42 -15.80
C SER A 58 0.77 3.17 -14.70
N TRP A 59 0.34 3.34 -13.45
CA TRP A 59 1.14 3.11 -12.25
C TRP A 59 0.42 2.18 -11.30
N VAL A 60 1.18 1.41 -10.54
CA VAL A 60 0.67 0.71 -9.36
C VAL A 60 1.10 1.49 -8.12
N GLN A 61 0.14 1.71 -7.21
CA GLN A 61 0.41 2.34 -5.94
C GLN A 61 0.09 1.36 -4.82
N ILE A 62 1.01 1.24 -3.87
CA ILE A 62 0.88 0.36 -2.70
C ILE A 62 0.68 1.27 -1.50
N THR A 63 -0.40 1.07 -0.75
CA THR A 63 -0.68 1.89 0.43
C THR A 63 -1.04 1.03 1.63
N SER A 64 -0.70 1.51 2.83
CA SER A 64 -1.06 0.83 4.07
C SER A 64 -1.28 1.86 5.18
N PRO A 65 -2.46 1.88 5.81
CA PRO A 65 -2.73 2.81 6.89
C PRO A 65 -2.00 2.35 8.17
N PHE A 66 -1.54 3.29 8.99
CA PHE A 66 -0.84 2.94 10.22
C PHE A 66 -1.22 3.77 11.44
N ALA A 67 -1.90 4.91 11.28
CA ALA A 67 -2.29 5.73 12.42
C ALA A 67 -3.37 6.74 12.03
N LYS A 68 -4.05 7.29 13.03
CA LYS A 68 -4.90 8.46 12.85
C LYS A 68 -4.05 9.70 13.02
N ALA A 69 -4.11 10.62 12.07
CA ALA A 69 -3.26 11.80 12.05
C ALA A 69 -3.40 12.65 13.32
N ALA A 70 -4.61 12.75 13.87
CA ALA A 70 -4.89 13.55 15.06
C ALA A 70 -4.35 12.93 16.35
N GLU A 71 -3.97 11.67 16.34
CA GLU A 71 -3.53 10.94 17.55
C GLU A 71 -2.02 10.80 17.66
N VAL A 72 -1.26 11.34 16.70
CA VAL A 72 0.20 11.18 16.67
C VAL A 72 0.89 12.53 16.52
N ASN A 73 2.17 12.57 16.90
CA ASN A 73 3.03 13.71 16.60
C ASN A 73 3.55 13.55 15.16
N LEU A 74 2.99 14.34 14.25
CA LEU A 74 3.30 14.22 12.83
C LEU A 74 4.79 14.50 12.55
N SER A 75 5.39 15.45 13.26
CA SER A 75 6.81 15.76 13.09
C SER A 75 7.68 14.53 13.41
N GLU A 76 7.36 13.81 14.47
CA GLU A 76 8.08 12.57 14.81
C GLU A 76 7.89 11.50 13.75
N VAL A 77 6.68 11.36 13.23
CA VAL A 77 6.39 10.39 12.16
C VAL A 77 7.26 10.69 10.94
N LEU A 78 7.31 11.94 10.52
CA LEU A 78 8.11 12.35 9.36
C LEU A 78 9.60 12.13 9.58
N ASP A 79 10.11 12.38 10.79
CA ASP A 79 11.50 12.11 11.12
C ASP A 79 11.84 10.62 10.99
N VAL A 80 10.98 9.75 11.49
CA VAL A 80 11.18 8.30 11.43
C VAL A 80 11.14 7.82 9.98
N VAL A 81 10.13 8.24 9.22
CA VAL A 81 9.95 7.80 7.83
C VAL A 81 11.07 8.33 6.94
N GLY A 82 11.64 9.48 7.26
CA GLY A 82 12.77 10.03 6.52
C GLY A 82 13.99 9.11 6.49
N GLY A 83 14.09 8.16 7.42
CA GLY A 83 15.17 7.19 7.46
C GLY A 83 14.92 5.91 6.65
N TYR A 84 13.73 5.76 6.05
CA TYR A 84 13.39 4.56 5.29
C TYR A 84 13.75 4.72 3.81
N VAL A 85 14.12 3.60 3.19
CA VAL A 85 14.47 3.56 1.78
C VAL A 85 13.23 3.61 0.90
N CYS A 86 12.15 2.98 1.34
CA CYS A 86 10.94 2.79 0.54
C CYS A 86 9.75 3.40 1.23
N GLY A 87 8.95 4.10 0.45
CA GLY A 87 7.70 4.66 0.91
C GLY A 87 7.81 6.11 1.36
N GLY A 88 6.68 6.77 1.40
CA GLY A 88 6.49 8.09 1.97
C GLY A 88 5.20 8.11 2.76
N VAL A 89 4.96 9.16 3.52
CA VAL A 89 3.73 9.31 4.29
C VAL A 89 2.82 10.32 3.62
N ALA A 90 1.54 9.97 3.55
CA ALA A 90 0.50 10.87 3.12
C ALA A 90 -0.67 10.80 4.10
N LYS A 91 -1.48 11.83 4.11
CA LYS A 91 -2.73 11.86 4.88
C LYS A 91 -3.89 11.66 3.91
N TYR A 92 -4.72 10.68 4.18
CA TYR A 92 -5.94 10.45 3.44
C TYR A 92 -7.10 10.41 4.42
N ASP A 93 -8.03 11.38 4.29
CA ASP A 93 -9.05 11.65 5.30
C ASP A 93 -8.39 11.86 6.67
N GLU A 94 -8.69 11.04 7.66
CA GLU A 94 -8.13 11.14 9.01
C GLU A 94 -6.92 10.23 9.22
N LEU A 95 -6.56 9.43 8.22
CA LEU A 95 -5.54 8.40 8.35
C LEU A 95 -4.21 8.84 7.75
N LEU A 96 -3.14 8.45 8.43
CA LEU A 96 -1.81 8.46 7.84
C LEU A 96 -1.59 7.12 7.14
N ILE A 97 -1.13 7.20 5.90
CA ILE A 97 -0.81 6.02 5.11
C ILE A 97 0.67 6.06 4.72
N LEU A 98 1.27 4.88 4.70
CA LEU A 98 2.55 4.68 4.05
C LEU A 98 2.26 4.30 2.60
N GLN A 99 2.97 4.90 1.65
CA GLN A 99 2.72 4.64 0.24
C GLN A 99 4.01 4.54 -0.56
N HIS A 100 3.93 3.76 -1.62
CA HIS A 100 4.98 3.61 -2.62
C HIS A 100 4.31 3.41 -3.98
N ALA A 101 4.94 3.88 -5.04
CA ALA A 101 4.37 3.73 -6.37
C ALA A 101 5.47 3.38 -7.38
N ALA A 102 5.08 2.67 -8.43
CA ALA A 102 5.98 2.31 -9.51
C ALA A 102 5.23 2.33 -10.84
N PRO A 103 5.89 2.73 -11.94
CA PRO A 103 5.27 2.63 -13.25
C PRO A 103 5.13 1.17 -13.66
N LEU A 104 4.03 0.85 -14.33
CA LEU A 104 3.78 -0.52 -14.78
C LEU A 104 4.62 -0.91 -16.00
N LEU A 105 4.98 0.07 -16.83
CA LEU A 105 5.80 -0.19 -18.02
C LEU A 105 7.14 -0.81 -17.57
N ASN A 106 7.43 -1.99 -18.10
CA ASN A 106 8.65 -2.75 -17.79
C ASN A 106 8.77 -3.22 -16.32
N LEU A 107 7.68 -3.18 -15.57
CA LEU A 107 7.69 -3.65 -14.18
C LEU A 107 7.86 -5.17 -14.14
N ASP A 108 8.86 -5.67 -13.41
CA ASP A 108 8.99 -7.09 -13.15
C ASP A 108 8.42 -7.46 -11.76
N ILE A 109 8.37 -8.76 -11.49
CA ILE A 109 7.79 -9.28 -10.24
C ILE A 109 8.52 -8.75 -9.00
N ASN A 110 9.84 -8.65 -9.05
CA ASN A 110 10.62 -8.16 -7.91
C ASN A 110 10.33 -6.70 -7.59
N GLU A 111 10.06 -5.90 -8.62
CA GLU A 111 9.74 -4.48 -8.46
C GLU A 111 8.34 -4.26 -7.88
N LEU A 112 7.50 -5.28 -7.86
CA LEU A 112 6.22 -5.28 -7.16
C LEU A 112 6.34 -5.94 -5.78
N GLU A 113 6.90 -7.15 -5.72
CA GLU A 113 6.99 -7.96 -4.50
C GLU A 113 7.80 -7.28 -3.40
N ARG A 114 8.99 -6.80 -3.74
CA ARG A 114 9.86 -6.22 -2.72
C ARG A 114 9.27 -4.95 -2.09
N PRO A 115 8.78 -3.98 -2.87
CA PRO A 115 8.07 -2.83 -2.30
C PRO A 115 6.82 -3.22 -1.52
N LEU A 116 6.06 -4.22 -1.98
CA LEU A 116 4.88 -4.69 -1.26
C LEU A 116 5.26 -5.18 0.15
N GLN A 117 6.31 -6.01 0.25
CA GLN A 117 6.79 -6.51 1.53
C GLN A 117 7.34 -5.40 2.42
N LEU A 118 8.04 -4.43 1.83
CA LEU A 118 8.57 -3.30 2.59
C LEU A 118 7.46 -2.38 3.12
N VAL A 119 6.44 -2.09 2.31
CA VAL A 119 5.31 -1.29 2.77
C VAL A 119 4.57 -2.02 3.89
N LEU A 120 4.32 -3.31 3.73
CA LEU A 120 3.66 -4.13 4.73
C LEU A 120 4.40 -4.11 6.08
N SER A 121 5.68 -4.44 6.08
CA SER A 121 6.46 -4.52 7.31
C SER A 121 6.70 -3.15 7.93
N THR A 122 6.95 -2.14 7.11
CA THR A 122 7.17 -0.77 7.59
C THR A 122 5.91 -0.17 8.19
N ALA A 123 4.76 -0.35 7.54
CA ALA A 123 3.49 0.14 8.09
C ALA A 123 3.16 -0.54 9.42
N ASP A 124 3.41 -1.84 9.54
CA ASP A 124 3.21 -2.54 10.82
C ASP A 124 4.12 -1.98 11.92
N ASN A 125 5.38 -1.72 11.60
CA ASN A 125 6.30 -1.12 12.57
C ASN A 125 5.86 0.28 12.98
N LEU A 126 5.38 1.09 12.04
CA LEU A 126 4.86 2.42 12.33
C LEU A 126 3.59 2.36 13.19
N GLU A 127 2.71 1.40 12.92
CA GLU A 127 1.51 1.22 13.73
C GLU A 127 1.86 0.86 15.18
N ARG A 128 2.80 -0.07 15.38
CA ARG A 128 3.27 -0.43 16.72
C ARG A 128 3.84 0.77 17.46
N ARG A 129 4.60 1.60 16.77
CA ARG A 129 5.27 2.74 17.37
C ARG A 129 4.33 3.89 17.68
N PHE A 130 3.42 4.22 16.77
CA PHE A 130 2.61 5.44 16.85
C PHE A 130 1.15 5.19 17.24
N ALA A 131 0.57 4.08 16.83
CA ALA A 131 -0.81 3.76 17.19
C ALA A 131 -0.93 2.85 18.41
N GLY A 132 0.16 2.22 18.83
CA GLY A 132 0.22 1.43 20.05
C GLY A 132 -0.56 0.13 20.01
N GLY A 133 -1.03 -0.32 18.84
CA GLY A 133 -1.85 -1.49 18.76
C GLY A 133 -1.98 -2.06 17.37
N ASP A 134 -3.02 -2.85 17.14
CA ASP A 134 -3.33 -3.49 15.88
C ASP A 134 -4.69 -2.95 15.39
N ALA A 135 -4.72 -1.68 15.02
CA ALA A 135 -5.95 -1.00 14.60
C ALA A 135 -6.23 -1.15 13.10
N PHE A 136 -5.24 -1.58 12.29
CA PHE A 136 -5.35 -1.60 10.83
C PHE A 136 -4.97 -2.92 10.18
#